data_7cd50e35ae2084396c4f8ec9aae3cebd
#
_entry.id   7cd50e35ae2084396c4f8ec9aae3cebd
#
_cell.length_a   1.000
_cell.length_b   1.000
_cell.length_c   1.000
_cell.angle_alpha   90.00
_cell.angle_beta   90.00
_cell.angle_gamma   90.00
#
_symmetry.space_group_name_H-M   'P 1'
#
loop_
_entity.id
_entity.type
_entity.pdbx_description
1 polymer ?
#
loop_
_entity_poly.entity_id
_entity_poly.type
_entity_poly.pdbx_seq_one_letter_code
_entity_poly.pdbx_strand_id
1 'polypeptide(L)'
;MAENLTPHFEEVQAHYDLSDDFFRLFLDPTMTYSCAYWDRLRDISLEEAQIRKIDLSLGKLGLRAGMTLLEVGCGWGSTLRRALEKYDVNVIGLTLSEHQAAHVQRLFDSLDTPRSRRVLLKGWEQFDEPVDRIVSIGAFEHFGYDRYDDFFQKAYSVLPDDGVMLLHTITMLTPDQMAEKGLPMTEEVASFTNFIGTEIFPGGQLPPIEMVEFHASKMGFNLNRRQSLQLHYARTLDRWAEALQARRDEAIQIQSEEVYDRYMKYLTGCADAFRTGYIDVNQFTLAK
;
A
#
# COMPACT_ATOMS: atom_id res chain seq x y z
N MET A 1 9.21 4.33 -28.46
CA MET A 1 8.73 5.64 -27.98
C MET A 1 7.71 5.30 -26.91
N ALA A 2 7.99 5.59 -25.64
CA ALA A 2 7.01 5.39 -24.59
C ALA A 2 5.82 6.31 -24.92
N GLU A 3 4.66 5.74 -25.22
CA GLU A 3 3.41 6.50 -25.18
C GLU A 3 3.35 7.22 -23.83
N ASN A 4 2.88 8.46 -23.83
CA ASN A 4 2.71 9.23 -22.59
C ASN A 4 1.69 8.50 -21.71
N LEU A 5 2.17 7.65 -20.80
CA LEU A 5 1.35 6.97 -19.83
C LEU A 5 0.69 8.03 -18.93
N THR A 6 -0.64 8.00 -18.87
CA THR A 6 -1.39 8.92 -18.03
C THR A 6 -1.72 8.25 -16.70
N PRO A 7 -1.49 8.88 -15.54
CA PRO A 7 -1.89 8.34 -14.24
C PRO A 7 -3.40 8.11 -14.14
N HIS A 8 -3.83 7.09 -13.39
CA HIS A 8 -5.24 6.78 -13.13
C HIS A 8 -5.84 7.68 -12.04
N PHE A 9 -5.89 9.00 -12.27
CA PHE A 9 -6.36 9.97 -11.28
C PHE A 9 -7.80 9.73 -10.84
N GLU A 10 -8.72 9.53 -11.78
CA GLU A 10 -10.16 9.44 -11.48
C GLU A 10 -10.51 8.21 -10.63
N GLU A 11 -9.93 7.06 -10.93
CA GLU A 11 -10.19 5.80 -10.22
C GLU A 11 -9.65 5.84 -8.78
N VAL A 12 -8.44 6.37 -8.59
CA VAL A 12 -7.83 6.51 -7.26
C VAL A 12 -8.56 7.58 -6.43
N GLN A 13 -8.93 8.72 -7.03
CA GLN A 13 -9.66 9.77 -6.34
C GLN A 13 -11.01 9.29 -5.84
N ALA A 14 -11.77 8.55 -6.65
CA ALA A 14 -13.08 8.05 -6.27
C ALA A 14 -13.06 7.18 -4.99
N HIS A 15 -12.01 6.38 -4.79
CA HIS A 15 -11.86 5.58 -3.57
C HIS A 15 -11.54 6.45 -2.34
N TYR A 16 -10.71 7.49 -2.50
CA TYR A 16 -10.26 8.36 -1.41
C TYR A 16 -11.12 9.62 -1.23
N ASP A 17 -12.22 9.79 -2.00
CA ASP A 17 -13.21 10.86 -1.85
C ASP A 17 -14.06 10.72 -0.57
N LEU A 18 -13.97 9.61 0.15
CA LEU A 18 -14.44 9.53 1.52
C LEU A 18 -13.59 10.45 2.40
N SER A 19 -14.24 11.14 3.33
CA SER A 19 -13.55 12.12 4.16
C SER A 19 -12.46 11.50 5.05
N ASP A 20 -11.37 12.22 5.30
CA ASP A 20 -10.35 11.85 6.28
C ASP A 20 -10.96 11.50 7.65
N ASP A 21 -12.07 12.18 8.03
CA ASP A 21 -12.75 11.94 9.31
C ASP A 21 -13.37 10.54 9.38
N PHE A 22 -13.88 10.01 8.25
CA PHE A 22 -14.35 8.63 8.21
C PHE A 22 -13.22 7.62 8.39
N PHE A 23 -12.09 7.82 7.72
CA PHE A 23 -10.91 6.94 7.87
C PHE A 23 -10.34 6.99 9.29
N ARG A 24 -10.38 8.14 9.98
CA ARG A 24 -9.97 8.28 11.40
C ARG A 24 -10.81 7.47 12.37
N LEU A 25 -11.99 7.01 11.98
CA LEU A 25 -12.82 6.17 12.84
C LEU A 25 -12.19 4.81 13.10
N PHE A 26 -11.40 4.29 12.18
CA PHE A 26 -10.88 2.93 12.27
C PHE A 26 -9.37 2.79 12.03
N LEU A 27 -8.72 3.75 11.40
CA LEU A 27 -7.27 3.75 11.27
C LEU A 27 -6.58 4.14 12.59
N ASP A 28 -5.31 3.81 12.72
CA ASP A 28 -4.44 4.27 13.78
C ASP A 28 -4.13 5.78 13.67
N PRO A 29 -3.58 6.43 14.72
CA PRO A 29 -3.28 7.87 14.68
C PRO A 29 -2.32 8.30 13.56
N THR A 30 -1.52 7.38 13.01
CA THR A 30 -0.63 7.67 11.88
C THR A 30 -1.33 7.62 10.52
N MET A 31 -2.63 7.31 10.50
CA MET A 31 -3.45 7.16 9.28
C MET A 31 -2.86 6.15 8.29
N THR A 32 -2.31 5.04 8.79
CA THR A 32 -1.69 4.04 7.91
C THR A 32 -2.74 3.05 7.38
N TYR A 33 -3.14 3.22 6.13
CA TYR A 33 -4.16 2.39 5.47
C TYR A 33 -3.53 1.24 4.67
N SER A 34 -2.85 0.33 5.37
CA SER A 34 -2.23 -0.88 4.82
C SER A 34 -1.95 -1.90 5.92
N CYS A 35 -1.50 -3.11 5.55
CA CYS A 35 -1.21 -4.20 6.48
C CYS A 35 -0.24 -3.78 7.59
N ALA A 36 -0.61 -3.97 8.85
CA ALA A 36 0.26 -3.82 10.01
C ALA A 36 1.14 -5.07 10.23
N TYR A 37 2.19 -4.97 11.06
CA TYR A 37 3.04 -6.11 11.43
C TYR A 37 2.93 -6.41 12.92
N TRP A 38 2.18 -7.46 13.25
CA TRP A 38 1.82 -7.84 14.61
C TRP A 38 2.91 -8.67 15.29
N ASP A 39 3.08 -8.42 16.59
CA ASP A 39 3.89 -9.31 17.42
C ASP A 39 3.15 -10.63 17.66
N ARG A 40 3.89 -11.74 17.67
CA ARG A 40 3.31 -13.07 17.92
C ARG A 40 3.16 -13.37 19.42
N LEU A 41 3.95 -12.72 20.26
CA LEU A 41 4.07 -13.02 21.68
C LEU A 41 3.43 -11.95 22.57
N ARG A 42 3.16 -10.73 22.04
CA ARG A 42 2.62 -9.61 22.79
C ARG A 42 1.37 -9.08 22.13
N ASP A 43 0.40 -8.71 22.94
CA ASP A 43 -0.73 -7.92 22.47
C ASP A 43 -0.27 -6.45 22.39
N ILE A 44 -0.21 -5.93 21.19
CA ILE A 44 0.24 -4.57 20.87
C ILE A 44 -0.90 -3.78 20.23
N SER A 45 -0.87 -2.46 20.35
CA SER A 45 -1.83 -1.60 19.69
C SER A 45 -1.70 -1.64 18.16
N LEU A 46 -2.75 -1.21 17.44
CA LEU A 46 -2.71 -1.05 15.98
C LEU A 46 -1.61 -0.06 15.57
N GLU A 47 -1.47 1.05 16.28
CA GLU A 47 -0.41 2.04 16.05
C GLU A 47 0.99 1.42 16.16
N GLU A 48 1.27 0.69 17.24
CA GLU A 48 2.56 0.00 17.40
C GLU A 48 2.80 -1.01 16.28
N ALA A 49 1.77 -1.75 15.87
CA ALA A 49 1.86 -2.72 14.78
C ALA A 49 2.13 -2.04 13.42
N GLN A 50 1.53 -0.86 13.18
CA GLN A 50 1.79 -0.07 11.97
C GLN A 50 3.22 0.50 11.94
N ILE A 51 3.70 1.05 13.06
CA ILE A 51 5.08 1.51 13.20
C ILE A 51 6.06 0.37 12.93
N ARG A 52 5.80 -0.82 13.47
CA ARG A 52 6.62 -2.01 13.21
C ARG A 52 6.61 -2.43 11.75
N LYS A 53 5.49 -2.33 11.05
CA LYS A 53 5.42 -2.62 9.62
C LYS A 53 6.25 -1.61 8.83
N ILE A 54 6.17 -0.33 9.15
CA ILE A 54 6.99 0.70 8.51
C ILE A 54 8.47 0.45 8.77
N ASP A 55 8.85 0.17 10.02
CA ASP A 55 10.23 -0.17 10.38
C ASP A 55 10.74 -1.44 9.67
N LEU A 56 9.89 -2.47 9.55
CA LEU A 56 10.20 -3.67 8.77
C LEU A 56 10.47 -3.33 7.29
N SER A 57 9.66 -2.46 6.71
CA SER A 57 9.76 -2.04 5.31
C SER A 57 11.03 -1.21 5.08
N LEU A 58 11.22 -0.15 5.83
CA LEU A 58 12.39 0.74 5.72
C LEU A 58 13.72 0.04 6.06
N GLY A 59 13.69 -0.89 7.03
CA GLY A 59 14.87 -1.67 7.43
C GLY A 59 15.43 -2.57 6.32
N LYS A 60 14.62 -2.93 5.32
CA LYS A 60 15.04 -3.73 4.16
C LYS A 60 15.75 -2.91 3.07
N LEU A 61 15.67 -1.59 3.13
CA LEU A 61 16.20 -0.68 2.10
C LEU A 61 17.67 -0.31 2.30
N GLY A 62 18.26 -0.60 3.46
CA GLY A 62 19.64 -0.19 3.75
C GLY A 62 19.84 1.32 3.74
N LEU A 63 18.86 2.08 4.25
CA LEU A 63 18.90 3.54 4.31
C LEU A 63 20.08 4.04 5.15
N ARG A 64 20.75 5.08 4.65
CA ARG A 64 21.81 5.82 5.34
C ARG A 64 21.47 7.32 5.36
N ALA A 65 21.91 8.03 6.40
CA ALA A 65 21.68 9.47 6.54
C ALA A 65 22.07 10.24 5.26
N GLY A 66 21.20 11.15 4.83
CA GLY A 66 21.39 11.96 3.64
C GLY A 66 20.91 11.33 2.31
N MET A 67 20.64 10.02 2.26
CA MET A 67 20.01 9.41 1.09
C MET A 67 18.65 10.02 0.79
N THR A 68 18.18 9.86 -0.45
CA THR A 68 16.84 10.26 -0.88
C THR A 68 15.96 9.01 -1.05
N LEU A 69 14.85 8.95 -0.31
CA LEU A 69 13.82 7.93 -0.42
C LEU A 69 12.64 8.45 -1.23
N LEU A 70 12.23 7.70 -2.24
CA LEU A 70 10.96 7.89 -2.95
C LEU A 70 9.92 6.93 -2.38
N GLU A 71 8.74 7.45 -2.01
CA GLU A 71 7.55 6.62 -1.73
C GLU A 71 6.53 6.80 -2.86
N VAL A 72 6.19 5.69 -3.54
CA VAL A 72 5.16 5.68 -4.59
C VAL A 72 3.84 5.26 -3.97
N GLY A 73 2.87 6.19 -3.94
CA GLY A 73 1.63 6.03 -3.20
C GLY A 73 1.81 6.28 -1.71
N CYS A 74 2.17 7.53 -1.34
CA CYS A 74 2.58 7.83 0.04
C CYS A 74 1.43 7.94 1.07
N GLY A 75 0.16 7.83 0.63
CA GLY A 75 -0.98 7.96 1.52
C GLY A 75 -0.93 9.24 2.36
N TRP A 76 -1.15 9.14 3.65
CA TRP A 76 -1.07 10.27 4.59
C TRP A 76 0.35 10.52 5.15
N GLY A 77 1.39 9.87 4.58
CA GLY A 77 2.80 10.22 4.82
C GLY A 77 3.46 9.57 6.04
N SER A 78 2.85 8.57 6.65
CA SER A 78 3.39 7.90 7.84
C SER A 78 4.77 7.29 7.62
N THR A 79 5.00 6.65 6.45
CA THR A 79 6.30 6.07 6.09
C THR A 79 7.35 7.15 5.88
N LEU A 80 7.00 8.24 5.19
CA LEU A 80 7.90 9.38 4.95
C LEU A 80 8.32 10.05 6.25
N ARG A 81 7.36 10.30 7.16
CA ARG A 81 7.64 10.82 8.50
C ARG A 81 8.61 9.92 9.25
N ARG A 82 8.35 8.60 9.27
CA ARG A 82 9.21 7.64 9.96
C ARG A 82 10.62 7.58 9.37
N ALA A 83 10.73 7.71 8.04
CA ALA A 83 12.02 7.77 7.35
C ALA A 83 12.83 9.01 7.75
N LEU A 84 12.20 10.19 7.81
CA LEU A 84 12.81 11.41 8.30
C LEU A 84 13.30 11.27 9.75
N GLU A 85 12.42 10.82 10.66
CA GLU A 85 12.69 10.77 12.10
C GLU A 85 13.74 9.71 12.48
N LYS A 86 13.74 8.55 11.82
CA LYS A 86 14.55 7.40 12.24
C LYS A 86 15.83 7.23 11.43
N TYR A 87 15.79 7.55 10.13
CA TYR A 87 16.89 7.26 9.21
C TYR A 87 17.63 8.51 8.74
N ASP A 88 17.14 9.69 9.08
CA ASP A 88 17.75 10.97 8.72
C ASP A 88 17.98 11.08 7.20
N VAL A 89 16.95 10.81 6.41
CA VAL A 89 16.98 10.80 4.94
C VAL A 89 16.12 11.93 4.35
N ASN A 90 16.41 12.32 3.11
CA ASN A 90 15.50 13.15 2.32
C ASN A 90 14.35 12.29 1.82
N VAL A 91 13.15 12.86 1.67
CA VAL A 91 11.97 12.12 1.23
C VAL A 91 11.21 12.81 0.10
N ILE A 92 10.70 12.01 -0.81
CA ILE A 92 9.78 12.42 -1.86
C ILE A 92 8.59 11.46 -1.83
N GLY A 93 7.39 11.99 -1.65
CA GLY A 93 6.15 11.22 -1.73
C GLY A 93 5.37 11.51 -3.01
N LEU A 94 4.88 10.48 -3.68
CA LEU A 94 3.93 10.61 -4.78
C LEU A 94 2.55 10.18 -4.32
N THR A 95 1.54 10.96 -4.69
CA THR A 95 0.13 10.59 -4.50
C THR A 95 -0.71 11.18 -5.62
N LEU A 96 -1.83 10.52 -5.93
CA LEU A 96 -2.85 11.02 -6.87
C LEU A 96 -4.02 11.70 -6.14
N SER A 97 -4.04 11.72 -4.81
CA SER A 97 -5.08 12.34 -4.00
C SER A 97 -4.66 13.74 -3.54
N GLU A 98 -5.46 14.75 -3.88
CA GLU A 98 -5.27 16.14 -3.42
C GLU A 98 -5.36 16.25 -1.90
N HIS A 99 -6.31 15.50 -1.27
CA HIS A 99 -6.48 15.47 0.18
C HIS A 99 -5.24 14.93 0.88
N GLN A 100 -4.69 13.81 0.38
CA GLN A 100 -3.46 13.23 0.90
C GLN A 100 -2.26 14.17 0.71
N ALA A 101 -2.11 14.77 -0.48
CA ALA A 101 -1.03 15.72 -0.74
C ALA A 101 -1.08 16.92 0.22
N ALA A 102 -2.27 17.51 0.42
CA ALA A 102 -2.46 18.60 1.37
C ALA A 102 -2.19 18.18 2.83
N HIS A 103 -2.57 16.94 3.21
CA HIS A 103 -2.27 16.41 4.54
C HIS A 103 -0.77 16.23 4.75
N VAL A 104 -0.08 15.60 3.81
CA VAL A 104 1.37 15.36 3.89
C VAL A 104 2.14 16.68 3.89
N GLN A 105 1.70 17.68 3.13
CA GLN A 105 2.33 19.00 3.16
C GLN A 105 2.24 19.63 4.55
N ARG A 106 1.06 19.62 5.20
CA ARG A 106 0.89 20.10 6.59
C ARG A 106 1.76 19.31 7.59
N LEU A 107 1.84 17.98 7.42
CA LEU A 107 2.71 17.14 8.21
C LEU A 107 4.16 17.60 8.06
N PHE A 108 4.66 17.81 6.84
CA PHE A 108 6.02 18.24 6.56
C PHE A 108 6.32 19.62 7.13
N ASP A 109 5.38 20.56 7.08
CA ASP A 109 5.53 21.90 7.64
C ASP A 109 5.66 21.89 9.17
N SER A 110 5.11 20.86 9.84
CA SER A 110 5.19 20.68 11.29
C SER A 110 6.50 20.03 11.78
N LEU A 111 7.31 19.45 10.89
CA LEU A 111 8.51 18.72 11.28
C LEU A 111 9.73 19.66 11.32
N ASP A 112 10.46 19.65 12.43
CA ASP A 112 11.75 20.31 12.56
C ASP A 112 12.87 19.36 12.12
N THR A 113 13.28 19.46 10.86
CA THR A 113 14.35 18.64 10.27
C THR A 113 15.08 19.42 9.17
N PRO A 114 16.41 19.28 9.05
CA PRO A 114 17.19 19.89 7.95
C PRO A 114 17.01 19.14 6.62
N ARG A 115 16.36 17.97 6.63
CA ARG A 115 16.22 17.12 5.45
C ARG A 115 15.17 17.66 4.47
N SER A 116 15.47 17.50 3.18
CA SER A 116 14.51 17.81 2.12
C SER A 116 13.30 16.88 2.21
N ARG A 117 12.11 17.46 2.07
CA ARG A 117 10.86 16.74 2.11
C ARG A 117 9.89 17.37 1.12
N ARG A 118 9.37 16.55 0.20
CA ARG A 118 8.45 16.99 -0.84
C ARG A 118 7.33 15.98 -1.01
N VAL A 119 6.12 16.47 -1.22
CA VAL A 119 5.00 15.68 -1.71
C VAL A 119 4.59 16.22 -3.07
N LEU A 120 4.40 15.33 -4.03
CA LEU A 120 4.07 15.67 -5.40
C LEU A 120 2.72 15.02 -5.76
N LEU A 121 1.79 15.83 -6.26
CA LEU A 121 0.53 15.34 -6.84
C LEU A 121 0.82 14.81 -8.26
N LYS A 122 1.45 13.64 -8.32
CA LYS A 122 1.91 12.98 -9.56
C LYS A 122 1.82 11.48 -9.44
N GLY A 123 1.62 10.81 -10.58
CA GLY A 123 1.84 9.38 -10.71
C GLY A 123 3.33 9.05 -10.88
N TRP A 124 3.68 7.78 -10.68
CA TRP A 124 5.03 7.27 -10.93
C TRP A 124 5.48 7.48 -12.39
N GLU A 125 4.54 7.51 -13.31
CA GLU A 125 4.76 7.72 -14.75
C GLU A 125 5.44 9.06 -15.04
N GLN A 126 5.14 10.05 -14.22
CA GLN A 126 5.59 11.45 -14.39
C GLN A 126 6.84 11.77 -13.57
N PHE A 127 7.39 10.76 -12.86
CA PHE A 127 8.56 10.95 -12.01
C PHE A 127 9.84 10.48 -12.72
N ASP A 128 10.88 11.32 -12.75
CA ASP A 128 12.14 11.07 -13.49
C ASP A 128 13.39 11.55 -12.73
N GLU A 129 13.25 11.98 -11.47
CA GLU A 129 14.38 12.42 -10.66
C GLU A 129 15.14 11.20 -10.08
N PRO A 130 16.50 11.25 -10.01
CA PRO A 130 17.28 10.19 -9.38
C PRO A 130 17.01 10.13 -7.87
N VAL A 131 16.91 8.91 -7.34
CA VAL A 131 16.71 8.62 -5.91
C VAL A 131 17.56 7.44 -5.47
N ASP A 132 17.88 7.33 -4.19
CA ASP A 132 18.72 6.24 -3.70
C ASP A 132 17.92 4.97 -3.41
N ARG A 133 16.67 5.10 -2.94
CA ARG A 133 15.82 3.99 -2.53
C ARG A 133 14.36 4.27 -2.90
N ILE A 134 13.60 3.21 -3.15
CA ILE A 134 12.18 3.30 -3.43
C ILE A 134 11.41 2.41 -2.44
N VAL A 135 10.27 2.90 -1.97
CA VAL A 135 9.26 2.13 -1.25
C VAL A 135 7.89 2.34 -1.90
N SER A 136 7.10 1.29 -2.03
CA SER A 136 5.69 1.37 -2.43
C SER A 136 4.89 0.39 -1.59
N ILE A 137 3.85 0.87 -0.92
CA ILE A 137 3.05 0.08 0.04
C ILE A 137 1.57 0.26 -0.29
N GLY A 138 0.95 -0.78 -0.89
CA GLY A 138 -0.48 -0.80 -1.19
C GLY A 138 -0.91 0.19 -2.28
N ALA A 139 -0.05 0.43 -3.27
CA ALA A 139 -0.36 1.25 -4.43
C ALA A 139 -0.28 0.49 -5.76
N PHE A 140 0.52 -0.58 -5.80
CA PHE A 140 0.78 -1.36 -7.01
C PHE A 140 -0.47 -2.01 -7.59
N GLU A 141 -1.44 -2.30 -6.74
CA GLU A 141 -2.76 -2.84 -7.09
C GLU A 141 -3.56 -1.93 -8.04
N HIS A 142 -3.19 -0.64 -8.11
CA HIS A 142 -3.84 0.36 -8.96
C HIS A 142 -3.08 0.68 -10.25
N PHE A 143 -1.94 0.03 -10.51
CA PHE A 143 -1.10 0.39 -11.66
C PHE A 143 -1.57 -0.22 -12.99
N GLY A 144 -2.27 -1.37 -12.94
CA GLY A 144 -2.68 -2.14 -14.12
C GLY A 144 -1.60 -3.13 -14.59
N TYR A 145 -2.01 -4.37 -14.93
CA TYR A 145 -1.10 -5.45 -15.34
C TYR A 145 -0.28 -5.10 -16.58
N ASP A 146 -0.89 -4.39 -17.53
CA ASP A 146 -0.28 -3.94 -18.77
C ASP A 146 0.82 -2.90 -18.59
N ARG A 147 0.91 -2.29 -17.40
CA ARG A 147 1.85 -1.20 -17.07
C ARG A 147 2.99 -1.66 -16.15
N TYR A 148 3.04 -2.92 -15.75
CA TYR A 148 4.07 -3.40 -14.82
C TYR A 148 5.49 -3.31 -15.37
N ASP A 149 5.68 -3.60 -16.67
CA ASP A 149 6.99 -3.41 -17.33
C ASP A 149 7.44 -1.95 -17.24
N ASP A 150 6.54 -1.01 -17.54
CA ASP A 150 6.86 0.43 -17.52
C ASP A 150 7.18 0.92 -16.10
N PHE A 151 6.41 0.43 -15.10
CA PHE A 151 6.68 0.75 -13.69
C PHE A 151 8.06 0.27 -13.25
N PHE A 152 8.38 -1.00 -13.48
CA PHE A 152 9.69 -1.55 -13.10
C PHE A 152 10.82 -0.92 -13.89
N GLN A 153 10.64 -0.63 -15.19
CA GLN A 153 11.61 0.09 -16.00
C GLN A 153 11.87 1.50 -15.44
N LYS A 154 10.81 2.24 -15.09
CA LYS A 154 10.91 3.56 -14.47
C LYS A 154 11.65 3.50 -13.14
N ALA A 155 11.25 2.60 -12.23
CA ALA A 155 11.89 2.40 -10.94
C ALA A 155 13.38 2.06 -11.10
N TYR A 156 13.72 1.17 -12.04
CA TYR A 156 15.11 0.81 -12.34
C TYR A 156 15.92 2.00 -12.85
N SER A 157 15.32 2.85 -13.69
CA SER A 157 16.01 3.98 -14.31
C SER A 157 16.39 5.09 -13.34
N VAL A 158 15.59 5.32 -12.30
CA VAL A 158 15.82 6.39 -11.30
C VAL A 158 16.69 5.93 -10.12
N LEU A 159 16.93 4.62 -9.97
CA LEU A 159 17.78 4.04 -8.94
C LEU A 159 19.26 3.99 -9.37
N PRO A 160 20.22 4.20 -8.45
CA PRO A 160 21.65 3.94 -8.68
C PRO A 160 21.92 2.43 -8.77
N ASP A 161 23.16 2.06 -9.14
CA ASP A 161 23.55 0.64 -9.29
C ASP A 161 23.46 -0.17 -7.99
N ASP A 162 23.58 0.48 -6.81
CA ASP A 162 23.33 -0.13 -5.50
C ASP A 162 21.90 0.10 -5.00
N GLY A 163 21.00 0.45 -5.91
CA GLY A 163 19.60 0.79 -5.61
C GLY A 163 18.79 -0.37 -5.09
N VAL A 164 17.91 -0.11 -4.13
CA VAL A 164 16.97 -1.10 -3.58
C VAL A 164 15.56 -0.52 -3.57
N MET A 165 14.61 -1.32 -4.03
CA MET A 165 13.18 -1.05 -3.92
C MET A 165 12.51 -2.07 -3.01
N LEU A 166 11.64 -1.61 -2.13
CA LEU A 166 10.66 -2.43 -1.44
C LEU A 166 9.29 -2.23 -2.08
N LEU A 167 8.73 -3.30 -2.58
CA LEU A 167 7.35 -3.36 -3.04
C LEU A 167 6.52 -4.20 -2.07
N HIS A 168 5.47 -3.60 -1.48
CA HIS A 168 4.50 -4.27 -0.62
C HIS A 168 3.15 -4.21 -1.30
N THR A 169 2.65 -5.34 -1.75
CA THR A 169 1.39 -5.43 -2.50
C THR A 169 0.59 -6.67 -2.12
N ILE A 170 -0.74 -6.57 -2.25
CA ILE A 170 -1.63 -7.71 -2.16
C ILE A 170 -1.43 -8.58 -3.40
N THR A 171 -1.42 -9.88 -3.20
CA THR A 171 -1.28 -10.88 -4.27
C THR A 171 -2.42 -11.89 -4.18
N MET A 172 -2.81 -12.44 -5.32
CA MET A 172 -3.81 -13.50 -5.39
C MET A 172 -3.22 -14.81 -5.93
N LEU A 173 -3.91 -15.91 -5.67
CA LEU A 173 -3.60 -17.19 -6.28
C LEU A 173 -4.09 -17.22 -7.74
N THR A 174 -3.35 -17.91 -8.60
CA THR A 174 -3.86 -18.29 -9.92
C THR A 174 -4.96 -19.35 -9.79
N PRO A 175 -5.83 -19.53 -10.80
CA PRO A 175 -6.86 -20.59 -10.77
C PRO A 175 -6.28 -21.99 -10.50
N ASP A 176 -5.11 -22.30 -11.07
CA ASP A 176 -4.43 -23.58 -10.86
C ASP A 176 -3.96 -23.73 -9.41
N GLN A 177 -3.36 -22.69 -8.84
CA GLN A 177 -2.95 -22.66 -7.42
C GLN A 177 -4.14 -22.76 -6.46
N MET A 178 -5.28 -22.15 -6.80
CA MET A 178 -6.52 -22.29 -6.04
C MET A 178 -6.99 -23.75 -6.05
N ALA A 179 -6.99 -24.39 -7.22
CA ALA A 179 -7.36 -25.79 -7.35
C ALA A 179 -6.45 -26.73 -6.56
N GLU A 180 -5.12 -26.54 -6.64
CA GLU A 180 -4.13 -27.31 -5.88
C GLU A 180 -4.29 -27.18 -4.36
N LYS A 181 -4.72 -26.00 -3.89
CA LYS A 181 -4.98 -25.74 -2.46
C LYS A 181 -6.39 -26.15 -2.01
N GLY A 182 -7.22 -26.63 -2.89
CA GLY A 182 -8.62 -26.96 -2.59
C GLY A 182 -9.47 -25.74 -2.25
N LEU A 183 -9.16 -24.59 -2.84
CA LEU A 183 -9.87 -23.32 -2.68
C LEU A 183 -10.72 -23.03 -3.93
N PRO A 184 -11.97 -23.54 -4.02
CA PRO A 184 -12.77 -23.38 -5.22
C PRO A 184 -13.25 -21.93 -5.37
N MET A 185 -13.35 -21.46 -6.61
CA MET A 185 -14.03 -20.21 -6.93
C MET A 185 -15.54 -20.43 -6.84
N THR A 186 -16.09 -20.33 -5.62
CA THR A 186 -17.53 -20.43 -5.38
C THR A 186 -18.25 -19.17 -5.87
N GLU A 187 -19.57 -19.26 -6.04
CA GLU A 187 -20.41 -18.10 -6.40
C GLU A 187 -20.27 -16.97 -5.35
N GLU A 188 -20.16 -17.33 -4.07
CA GLU A 188 -19.95 -16.37 -2.98
C GLU A 188 -18.60 -15.64 -3.11
N VAL A 189 -17.51 -16.38 -3.36
CA VAL A 189 -16.18 -15.80 -3.57
C VAL A 189 -16.17 -14.90 -4.80
N ALA A 190 -16.77 -15.33 -5.91
CA ALA A 190 -16.86 -14.53 -7.12
C ALA A 190 -17.68 -13.25 -6.91
N SER A 191 -18.81 -13.35 -6.21
CA SER A 191 -19.66 -12.19 -5.86
C SER A 191 -18.94 -11.21 -4.96
N PHE A 192 -18.20 -11.69 -3.95
CA PHE A 192 -17.41 -10.84 -3.07
C PHE A 192 -16.26 -10.17 -3.84
N THR A 193 -15.56 -10.90 -4.70
CA THR A 193 -14.49 -10.33 -5.54
C THR A 193 -15.02 -9.22 -6.45
N ASN A 194 -16.21 -9.44 -7.07
CA ASN A 194 -16.85 -8.42 -7.88
C ASN A 194 -17.22 -7.18 -7.03
N PHE A 195 -17.79 -7.37 -5.84
CA PHE A 195 -18.11 -6.29 -4.92
C PHE A 195 -16.85 -5.45 -4.59
N ILE A 196 -15.73 -6.08 -4.30
CA ILE A 196 -14.46 -5.36 -4.02
C ILE A 196 -14.03 -4.54 -5.25
N GLY A 197 -14.08 -5.14 -6.45
CA GLY A 197 -13.62 -4.49 -7.69
C GLY A 197 -14.56 -3.41 -8.23
N THR A 198 -15.83 -3.38 -7.78
CA THR A 198 -16.81 -2.37 -8.25
C THR A 198 -17.12 -1.30 -7.23
N GLU A 199 -17.15 -1.64 -5.94
CA GLU A 199 -17.66 -0.74 -4.90
C GLU A 199 -16.58 -0.22 -3.93
N ILE A 200 -15.44 -0.91 -3.83
CA ILE A 200 -14.37 -0.52 -2.89
C ILE A 200 -13.14 -0.02 -3.63
N PHE A 201 -12.58 -0.82 -4.54
CA PHE A 201 -11.37 -0.50 -5.31
C PHE A 201 -11.62 -0.64 -6.81
N PRO A 202 -12.40 0.28 -7.43
CA PRO A 202 -12.63 0.25 -8.87
C PRO A 202 -11.32 0.24 -9.65
N GLY A 203 -11.20 -0.67 -10.63
CA GLY A 203 -9.99 -0.82 -11.42
C GLY A 203 -8.81 -1.52 -10.73
N GLY A 204 -8.92 -1.81 -9.43
CA GLY A 204 -7.87 -2.51 -8.69
C GLY A 204 -7.63 -3.93 -9.19
N GLN A 205 -6.35 -4.34 -9.31
CA GLN A 205 -5.93 -5.65 -9.79
C GLN A 205 -4.90 -6.26 -8.84
N LEU A 206 -5.14 -7.52 -8.47
CA LEU A 206 -4.24 -8.26 -7.57
C LEU A 206 -3.36 -9.22 -8.39
N PRO A 207 -2.04 -8.96 -8.51
CA PRO A 207 -1.15 -9.83 -9.27
C PRO A 207 -0.91 -11.16 -8.56
N PRO A 208 -0.75 -12.27 -9.30
CA PRO A 208 -0.04 -13.43 -8.81
C PRO A 208 1.41 -13.08 -8.45
N ILE A 209 1.98 -13.80 -7.47
CA ILE A 209 3.37 -13.59 -7.03
C ILE A 209 4.35 -13.67 -8.22
N GLU A 210 4.17 -14.68 -9.06
CA GLU A 210 5.02 -14.97 -10.21
C GLU A 210 5.00 -13.83 -11.24
N MET A 211 3.87 -13.12 -11.36
CA MET A 211 3.76 -11.97 -12.25
C MET A 211 4.63 -10.81 -11.75
N VAL A 212 4.62 -10.53 -10.45
CA VAL A 212 5.48 -9.48 -9.86
C VAL A 212 6.96 -9.84 -10.07
N GLU A 213 7.35 -11.08 -9.77
CA GLU A 213 8.72 -11.56 -9.90
C GLU A 213 9.18 -11.53 -11.37
N PHE A 214 8.31 -11.94 -12.30
CA PHE A 214 8.60 -11.93 -13.74
C PHE A 214 8.87 -10.52 -14.27
N HIS A 215 7.96 -9.55 -14.01
CA HIS A 215 8.11 -8.20 -14.54
C HIS A 215 9.31 -7.47 -13.90
N ALA A 216 9.54 -7.65 -12.61
CA ALA A 216 10.71 -7.10 -11.94
C ALA A 216 12.02 -7.64 -12.52
N SER A 217 12.14 -8.97 -12.66
CA SER A 217 13.32 -9.63 -13.23
C SER A 217 13.56 -9.24 -14.68
N LYS A 218 12.50 -9.14 -15.49
CA LYS A 218 12.56 -8.72 -16.89
C LYS A 218 13.19 -7.33 -17.05
N MET A 219 12.97 -6.44 -16.08
CA MET A 219 13.54 -5.08 -16.08
C MET A 219 14.92 -4.99 -15.38
N GLY A 220 15.48 -6.11 -14.94
CA GLY A 220 16.84 -6.20 -14.40
C GLY A 220 16.92 -6.25 -12.87
N PHE A 221 15.80 -6.21 -12.15
CA PHE A 221 15.82 -6.36 -10.71
C PHE A 221 16.10 -7.80 -10.28
N ASN A 222 16.87 -7.94 -9.19
CA ASN A 222 17.11 -9.19 -8.50
C ASN A 222 16.23 -9.26 -7.25
N LEU A 223 15.45 -10.34 -7.10
CA LEU A 223 14.67 -10.58 -5.90
C LEU A 223 15.57 -11.08 -4.77
N ASN A 224 15.90 -10.23 -3.81
CA ASN A 224 16.71 -10.60 -2.65
C ASN A 224 15.89 -11.30 -1.56
N ARG A 225 14.65 -10.91 -1.40
CA ARG A 225 13.75 -11.46 -0.38
C ARG A 225 12.29 -11.23 -0.73
N ARG A 226 11.47 -12.27 -0.48
CA ARG A 226 10.01 -12.17 -0.40
C ARG A 226 9.55 -12.54 1.01
N GLN A 227 8.58 -11.80 1.54
CA GLN A 227 8.01 -12.05 2.86
C GLN A 227 6.50 -11.87 2.83
N SER A 228 5.77 -12.97 3.10
CA SER A 228 4.32 -12.93 3.30
C SER A 228 3.96 -12.30 4.65
N LEU A 229 2.91 -11.52 4.65
CA LEU A 229 2.29 -10.93 5.83
C LEU A 229 0.78 -11.27 5.90
N GLN A 230 0.37 -12.38 5.29
CA GLN A 230 -1.02 -12.83 5.13
C GLN A 230 -1.87 -12.68 6.40
N LEU A 231 -1.50 -13.39 7.46
CA LEU A 231 -2.25 -13.38 8.72
C LEU A 231 -2.11 -12.06 9.50
N HIS A 232 -1.07 -11.28 9.21
CA HIS A 232 -0.94 -9.93 9.74
C HIS A 232 -2.02 -9.02 9.15
N TYR A 233 -2.35 -9.19 7.85
CA TYR A 233 -3.39 -8.37 7.26
C TYR A 233 -4.79 -8.81 7.71
N ALA A 234 -5.07 -10.10 7.84
CA ALA A 234 -6.31 -10.56 8.44
C ALA A 234 -6.55 -9.89 9.81
N ARG A 235 -5.56 -9.92 10.70
CA ARG A 235 -5.65 -9.27 12.02
C ARG A 235 -5.79 -7.75 11.91
N THR A 236 -5.16 -7.10 10.95
CA THR A 236 -5.29 -5.66 10.74
C THR A 236 -6.71 -5.27 10.37
N LEU A 237 -7.31 -6.01 9.43
CA LEU A 237 -8.69 -5.82 8.99
C LEU A 237 -9.70 -6.09 10.11
N ASP A 238 -9.46 -7.12 10.94
CA ASP A 238 -10.27 -7.38 12.14
C ASP A 238 -10.25 -6.17 13.09
N ARG A 239 -9.05 -5.60 13.36
CA ARG A 239 -8.92 -4.41 14.22
C ARG A 239 -9.61 -3.18 13.65
N TRP A 240 -9.55 -2.99 12.33
CA TRP A 240 -10.29 -1.92 11.65
C TRP A 240 -11.81 -2.14 11.74
N ALA A 241 -12.28 -3.36 11.52
CA ALA A 241 -13.71 -3.69 11.64
C ALA A 241 -14.22 -3.46 13.08
N GLU A 242 -13.48 -3.92 14.09
CA GLU A 242 -13.79 -3.70 15.52
C GLU A 242 -13.88 -2.19 15.84
N ALA A 243 -12.92 -1.40 15.37
CA ALA A 243 -12.89 0.04 15.61
C ALA A 243 -14.06 0.76 14.92
N LEU A 244 -14.35 0.43 13.65
CA LEU A 244 -15.47 1.01 12.90
C LEU A 244 -16.81 0.61 13.53
N GLN A 245 -16.97 -0.65 13.95
CA GLN A 245 -18.17 -1.13 14.65
C GLN A 245 -18.42 -0.40 15.97
N ALA A 246 -17.35 -0.17 16.74
CA ALA A 246 -17.45 0.57 18.01
C ALA A 246 -17.88 2.03 17.83
N ARG A 247 -17.73 2.59 16.62
CA ARG A 247 -18.09 3.97 16.29
C ARG A 247 -19.18 4.05 15.21
N ARG A 248 -20.07 3.06 15.17
CA ARG A 248 -21.13 2.92 14.16
C ARG A 248 -21.95 4.21 13.97
N ASP A 249 -22.47 4.76 15.04
CA ASP A 249 -23.36 5.92 14.96
C ASP A 249 -22.64 7.16 14.42
N GLU A 250 -21.36 7.34 14.77
CA GLU A 250 -20.51 8.41 14.26
C GLU A 250 -20.21 8.21 12.76
N ALA A 251 -19.93 6.96 12.34
CA ALA A 251 -19.72 6.62 10.94
C ALA A 251 -20.95 6.93 10.08
N ILE A 252 -22.14 6.59 10.56
CA ILE A 252 -23.41 6.88 9.88
C ILE A 252 -23.65 8.39 9.81
N GLN A 253 -23.28 9.11 10.87
CA GLN A 253 -23.45 10.59 10.87
C GLN A 253 -22.50 11.28 9.90
N ILE A 254 -21.25 10.81 9.76
CA ILE A 254 -20.23 11.39 8.87
C ILE A 254 -20.55 11.06 7.41
N GLN A 255 -21.02 9.84 7.14
CA GLN A 255 -21.30 9.35 5.79
C GLN A 255 -22.77 8.94 5.63
N SER A 256 -23.05 7.65 5.76
CA SER A 256 -24.40 7.04 5.73
C SER A 256 -24.35 5.61 6.27
N GLU A 257 -25.52 5.02 6.57
CA GLU A 257 -25.63 3.61 6.93
C GLU A 257 -25.17 2.70 5.79
N GLU A 258 -25.46 3.04 4.54
CA GLU A 258 -25.00 2.29 3.36
C GLU A 258 -23.48 2.24 3.27
N VAL A 259 -22.78 3.36 3.49
CA VAL A 259 -21.31 3.41 3.49
C VAL A 259 -20.73 2.61 4.66
N TYR A 260 -21.34 2.72 5.84
CA TYR A 260 -20.94 1.91 6.99
C TYR A 260 -21.05 0.42 6.72
N ASP A 261 -22.19 -0.06 6.21
CA ASP A 261 -22.43 -1.48 5.91
C ASP A 261 -21.49 -1.97 4.80
N ARG A 262 -21.23 -1.16 3.79
CA ARG A 262 -20.30 -1.44 2.70
C ARG A 262 -18.88 -1.64 3.25
N TYR A 263 -18.41 -0.76 4.13
CA TYR A 263 -17.09 -0.87 4.74
C TYR A 263 -16.98 -2.05 5.71
N MET A 264 -18.01 -2.32 6.50
CA MET A 264 -18.04 -3.50 7.36
C MET A 264 -17.95 -4.79 6.54
N LYS A 265 -18.73 -4.91 5.43
CA LYS A 265 -18.65 -6.03 4.50
C LYS A 265 -17.25 -6.17 3.90
N TYR A 266 -16.65 -5.06 3.47
CA TYR A 266 -15.28 -5.05 2.94
C TYR A 266 -14.26 -5.54 3.97
N LEU A 267 -14.22 -4.93 5.14
CA LEU A 267 -13.21 -5.22 6.17
C LEU A 267 -13.28 -6.68 6.63
N THR A 268 -14.50 -7.17 6.94
CA THR A 268 -14.68 -8.55 7.43
C THR A 268 -14.45 -9.58 6.32
N GLY A 269 -14.98 -9.36 5.11
CA GLY A 269 -14.81 -10.29 4.00
C GLY A 269 -13.35 -10.38 3.51
N CYS A 270 -12.62 -9.25 3.48
CA CYS A 270 -11.18 -9.28 3.17
C CYS A 270 -10.38 -9.98 4.28
N ALA A 271 -10.72 -9.77 5.58
CA ALA A 271 -10.07 -10.51 6.67
C ALA A 271 -10.21 -12.01 6.49
N ASP A 272 -11.40 -12.48 6.09
CA ASP A 272 -11.66 -13.90 5.82
C ASP A 272 -10.90 -14.40 4.57
N ALA A 273 -10.82 -13.61 3.50
CA ALA A 273 -10.07 -13.96 2.30
C ALA A 273 -8.57 -14.12 2.59
N PHE A 274 -7.98 -13.26 3.43
CA PHE A 274 -6.61 -13.43 3.90
C PHE A 274 -6.47 -14.65 4.83
N ARG A 275 -7.41 -14.89 5.72
CA ARG A 275 -7.36 -16.00 6.69
C ARG A 275 -7.46 -17.35 5.99
N THR A 276 -8.30 -17.46 5.00
CA THR A 276 -8.49 -18.67 4.19
C THR A 276 -7.40 -18.89 3.13
N GLY A 277 -6.67 -17.83 2.76
CA GLY A 277 -5.54 -17.91 1.84
C GLY A 277 -5.88 -17.73 0.36
N TYR A 278 -7.06 -17.21 0.02
CA TYR A 278 -7.36 -16.77 -1.35
C TYR A 278 -6.45 -15.64 -1.82
N ILE A 279 -6.11 -14.76 -0.88
CA ILE A 279 -5.19 -13.65 -1.09
C ILE A 279 -4.11 -13.63 -0.01
N ASP A 280 -2.98 -13.04 -0.35
CA ASP A 280 -1.86 -12.77 0.54
C ASP A 280 -1.41 -11.33 0.36
N VAL A 281 -0.57 -10.83 1.25
CA VAL A 281 0.17 -9.59 1.04
C VAL A 281 1.65 -9.86 1.20
N ASN A 282 2.41 -9.48 0.20
CA ASN A 282 3.82 -9.79 0.12
C ASN A 282 4.70 -8.54 0.07
N GLN A 283 5.84 -8.59 0.77
CA GLN A 283 6.91 -7.64 0.62
C GLN A 283 8.02 -8.25 -0.25
N PHE A 284 8.29 -7.62 -1.39
CA PHE A 284 9.38 -7.95 -2.30
C PHE A 284 10.51 -6.96 -2.11
N THR A 285 11.71 -7.42 -1.76
CA THR A 285 12.91 -6.61 -1.70
C THR A 285 13.70 -6.85 -2.98
N LEU A 286 13.75 -5.85 -3.83
CA LEU A 286 14.29 -5.90 -5.18
C LEU A 286 15.56 -5.03 -5.25
N ALA A 287 16.67 -5.62 -5.67
CA ALA A 287 17.94 -4.92 -5.85
C ALA A 287 18.21 -4.72 -7.35
N LYS A 288 18.78 -3.57 -7.68
CA LYS A 288 19.31 -3.26 -9.01
C LYS A 288 20.63 -3.95 -9.25
#